data_66dd9059361345278887acfdc848ddf2
#
_entry.id   66dd9059361345278887acfdc848ddf2
#
_cell.length_a   1.000
_cell.length_b   1.000
_cell.length_c   1.000
_cell.angle_alpha   90.00
_cell.angle_beta   90.00
_cell.angle_gamma   90.00
#
_symmetry.space_group_name_H-M   'P 1'
#
loop_
_entity.id
_entity.type
_entity.pdbx_description
1 polymer ?
#
loop_
_entity_poly.entity_id
_entity_poly.type
_entity_poly.pdbx_seq_one_letter_code
_entity_poly.pdbx_strand_id
1 'polypeptide(L)'
;MAALTSRRDFLAGLASATAVVASRSVSLKSATPASPRFMYVGSFTAKDGGHGDGLGVYHRNSESDAWTQVQLLKDLADPSFLILDRAGRHLYSAHGDGTHVTAYQIDQTTGRLTVLNRQPTGGRNGVHLSIDGSNGFLAVANYATGSLALLPITPDGSLAPVSDLATLTGTPGPHRTQQESSHPHHCPFDPSGRFIVVPDKGLDKVFVFRVDTARGKLVPADPPDVGARAGAAPRHVDFHPRLPYAYVINEIDSTITTYRFDPDKGGLKPLQIVPTTPSSYTGNNSGAEIVVAPSGRFVYASNRGHDSIAIFAIDQSTGGLTPVGWESTRGRTPRFFALDPSGTHLYAANQGTDTVVIFRVDPASGTLASTGETIKVATPTTIAFR
;
A
#
# COMPACT_ATOMS: atom_id res chain seq x y z
N MET A 1 61.22 65.07 21.81
CA MET A 1 60.49 66.22 22.36
C MET A 1 59.04 66.02 21.89
N ALA A 2 58.17 65.51 22.72
CA ALA A 2 57.11 66.21 23.44
C ALA A 2 56.12 66.88 22.45
N ALA A 3 54.93 66.50 22.38
CA ALA A 3 53.85 66.97 23.22
C ALA A 3 52.50 66.23 22.89
N LEU A 4 51.87 65.95 24.01
CA LEU A 4 50.46 65.55 24.16
C LEU A 4 49.48 66.65 23.71
N THR A 5 48.33 66.31 23.17
CA THR A 5 47.01 66.95 23.40
C THR A 5 45.95 65.99 22.78
N SER A 6 45.08 65.53 23.47
CA SER A 6 43.91 65.89 24.28
C SER A 6 42.62 65.43 23.57
N ARG A 7 41.89 64.53 24.28
CA ARG A 7 40.52 64.13 24.00
C ARG A 7 39.58 65.31 24.04
N ARG A 8 38.66 65.45 23.10
CA ARG A 8 37.21 65.74 23.34
C ARG A 8 36.45 65.99 22.07
N ASP A 9 35.25 65.42 22.06
CA ASP A 9 34.06 65.85 21.35
C ASP A 9 33.98 65.55 19.88
N PHE A 10 33.27 64.36 19.61
CA PHE A 10 32.25 64.35 18.58
C PHE A 10 31.15 63.30 18.97
N LEU A 11 30.17 63.78 19.69
CA LEU A 11 28.87 63.18 19.81
C LEU A 11 28.00 63.76 18.68
N ALA A 12 27.61 62.93 17.73
CA ALA A 12 26.46 63.22 16.83
C ALA A 12 25.91 61.93 16.25
N GLY A 13 24.75 61.52 16.72
CA GLY A 13 23.63 61.07 15.90
C GLY A 13 23.74 59.70 15.22
N LEU A 14 23.55 58.56 15.96
CA LEU A 14 23.07 57.34 15.35
C LEU A 14 21.54 57.22 15.57
N ALA A 15 20.80 57.58 14.56
CA ALA A 15 19.37 57.29 14.49
C ALA A 15 19.21 55.80 14.20
N SER A 16 18.74 55.05 15.18
CA SER A 16 18.39 53.63 15.05
C SER A 16 17.12 53.49 14.19
N ALA A 17 17.27 53.12 12.96
CA ALA A 17 16.16 52.66 12.13
C ALA A 17 15.86 51.19 12.49
N THR A 18 14.86 50.95 13.32
CA THR A 18 14.31 49.64 13.61
C THR A 18 13.50 49.18 12.40
N ALA A 19 14.10 48.38 11.53
CA ALA A 19 13.40 47.69 10.46
C ALA A 19 12.53 46.58 11.07
N VAL A 20 11.24 46.79 11.17
CA VAL A 20 10.24 45.74 11.46
C VAL A 20 10.15 44.83 10.24
N VAL A 21 10.87 43.71 10.28
CA VAL A 21 10.69 42.61 9.34
C VAL A 21 9.39 41.93 9.70
N ALA A 22 8.29 42.29 9.00
CA ALA A 22 7.06 41.57 9.06
C ALA A 22 7.25 40.24 8.34
N SER A 23 7.54 39.19 9.09
CA SER A 23 7.50 37.81 8.60
C SER A 23 6.07 37.44 8.24
N ARG A 24 5.73 37.57 6.96
CA ARG A 24 4.53 36.94 6.40
C ARG A 24 4.74 35.44 6.44
N SER A 25 4.18 34.79 7.43
CA SER A 25 3.99 33.33 7.42
C SER A 25 3.01 33.00 6.27
N VAL A 26 3.57 32.59 5.14
CA VAL A 26 2.80 31.96 4.08
C VAL A 26 2.37 30.60 4.63
N SER A 27 1.15 30.52 5.14
CA SER A 27 0.50 29.25 5.45
C SER A 27 0.29 28.54 4.12
N LEU A 28 1.18 27.63 3.76
CA LEU A 28 0.94 26.65 2.71
C LEU A 28 -0.25 25.80 3.19
N LYS A 29 -1.47 26.17 2.80
CA LYS A 29 -2.60 25.25 2.84
C LYS A 29 -2.21 24.07 1.98
N SER A 30 -1.92 22.94 2.58
CA SER A 30 -1.82 21.66 1.92
C SER A 30 -3.15 21.49 1.14
N ALA A 31 -3.10 21.55 -0.17
CA ALA A 31 -4.28 21.28 -0.99
C ALA A 31 -4.72 19.85 -0.67
N THR A 32 -5.95 19.67 -0.23
CA THR A 32 -6.56 18.34 -0.11
C THR A 32 -6.48 17.71 -1.50
N PRO A 33 -5.94 16.49 -1.63
CA PRO A 33 -5.92 15.81 -2.91
C PRO A 33 -7.31 15.80 -3.52
N ALA A 34 -7.41 16.08 -4.81
CA ALA A 34 -8.68 16.04 -5.52
C ALA A 34 -9.29 14.63 -5.45
N SER A 35 -10.62 14.56 -5.42
CA SER A 35 -11.32 13.27 -5.53
C SER A 35 -10.88 12.54 -6.79
N PRO A 36 -10.69 11.20 -6.73
CA PRO A 36 -10.22 10.42 -7.87
C PRO A 36 -11.23 10.50 -9.02
N ARG A 37 -10.71 10.66 -10.22
CA ARG A 37 -11.54 10.72 -11.43
C ARG A 37 -11.80 9.35 -12.02
N PHE A 38 -10.85 8.44 -11.86
CA PHE A 38 -10.94 7.07 -12.38
C PHE A 38 -10.64 6.06 -11.29
N MET A 39 -11.31 4.92 -11.38
CA MET A 39 -11.09 3.74 -10.54
C MET A 39 -10.91 2.52 -11.44
N TYR A 40 -9.92 1.71 -11.14
CA TYR A 40 -9.62 0.45 -11.81
C TYR A 40 -9.86 -0.68 -10.82
N VAL A 41 -10.66 -1.68 -11.23
CA VAL A 41 -11.00 -2.82 -10.36
C VAL A 41 -10.61 -4.10 -11.06
N GLY A 42 -9.74 -4.88 -10.44
CA GLY A 42 -9.39 -6.22 -10.87
C GLY A 42 -10.23 -7.29 -10.17
N SER A 43 -10.41 -8.43 -10.82
CA SER A 43 -11.25 -9.52 -10.35
C SER A 43 -10.59 -10.87 -10.54
N PHE A 44 -10.92 -11.84 -9.68
CA PHE A 44 -10.68 -13.24 -10.02
C PHE A 44 -11.69 -13.71 -11.06
N THR A 45 -11.19 -14.24 -12.18
CA THR A 45 -12.02 -14.75 -13.27
C THR A 45 -12.23 -16.25 -13.21
N ALA A 46 -11.34 -16.97 -12.53
CA ALA A 46 -11.38 -18.42 -12.34
C ALA A 46 -10.81 -18.88 -10.99
N LYS A 47 -9.75 -18.20 -10.49
CA LYS A 47 -9.05 -18.58 -9.25
C LYS A 47 -9.99 -18.49 -8.05
N ASP A 48 -9.84 -19.43 -7.10
CA ASP A 48 -10.58 -19.46 -5.83
C ASP A 48 -12.12 -19.40 -6.02
N GLY A 49 -12.65 -20.01 -7.11
CA GLY A 49 -14.06 -19.95 -7.46
C GLY A 49 -14.50 -18.62 -8.07
N GLY A 50 -13.54 -17.80 -8.52
CA GLY A 50 -13.81 -16.52 -9.17
C GLY A 50 -14.67 -16.67 -10.44
N HIS A 51 -15.49 -15.66 -10.67
CA HIS A 51 -16.40 -15.55 -11.83
C HIS A 51 -16.46 -14.10 -12.33
N GLY A 52 -15.39 -13.34 -12.05
CA GLY A 52 -15.25 -11.97 -12.52
C GLY A 52 -15.05 -11.90 -14.04
N ASP A 53 -15.35 -10.74 -14.60
CA ASP A 53 -15.25 -10.51 -16.05
C ASP A 53 -13.86 -10.01 -16.49
N GLY A 54 -12.94 -9.74 -15.56
CA GLY A 54 -11.61 -9.21 -15.86
C GLY A 54 -11.28 -7.91 -15.13
N LEU A 55 -10.79 -6.87 -15.87
CA LEU A 55 -10.39 -5.58 -15.32
C LEU A 55 -11.39 -4.49 -15.79
N GLY A 56 -12.12 -3.93 -14.83
CA GLY A 56 -13.06 -2.83 -15.06
C GLY A 56 -12.41 -1.47 -14.88
N VAL A 57 -12.73 -0.52 -15.77
CA VAL A 57 -12.39 0.90 -15.66
C VAL A 57 -13.65 1.69 -15.39
N TYR A 58 -13.64 2.49 -14.35
CA TYR A 58 -14.78 3.30 -13.92
C TYR A 58 -14.41 4.78 -13.93
N HIS A 59 -15.35 5.60 -14.38
CA HIS A 59 -15.26 7.06 -14.34
C HIS A 59 -16.23 7.60 -13.29
N ARG A 60 -15.77 8.54 -12.46
CA ARG A 60 -16.62 9.25 -11.49
C ARG A 60 -17.28 10.43 -12.16
N ASN A 61 -18.60 10.48 -12.11
CA ASN A 61 -19.35 11.65 -12.56
C ASN A 61 -19.16 12.79 -11.56
N SER A 62 -18.75 13.96 -12.04
CA SER A 62 -18.44 15.12 -11.18
C SER A 62 -19.67 15.78 -10.55
N GLU A 63 -20.88 15.53 -11.09
CA GLU A 63 -22.12 16.14 -10.61
C GLU A 63 -22.83 15.22 -9.60
N SER A 64 -22.90 13.91 -9.91
CA SER A 64 -23.63 12.94 -9.10
C SER A 64 -22.76 12.09 -8.19
N ASP A 65 -21.43 12.22 -8.29
CA ASP A 65 -20.42 11.39 -7.61
C ASP A 65 -20.48 9.88 -7.97
N ALA A 66 -21.43 9.48 -8.83
CA ALA A 66 -21.65 8.10 -9.20
C ALA A 66 -20.52 7.55 -10.09
N TRP A 67 -20.17 6.28 -9.86
CA TRP A 67 -19.21 5.54 -10.69
C TRP A 67 -19.90 4.86 -11.86
N THR A 68 -19.41 5.09 -13.07
CA THR A 68 -19.91 4.45 -14.31
C THR A 68 -18.78 3.67 -14.97
N GLN A 69 -19.02 2.40 -15.31
CA GLN A 69 -18.04 1.60 -16.03
C GLN A 69 -17.91 2.10 -17.47
N VAL A 70 -16.67 2.49 -17.85
CA VAL A 70 -16.36 3.02 -19.18
C VAL A 70 -15.56 2.06 -20.05
N GLN A 71 -14.98 1.01 -19.43
CA GLN A 71 -14.29 -0.07 -20.13
C GLN A 71 -14.31 -1.34 -19.27
N LEU A 72 -14.35 -2.49 -19.92
CA LEU A 72 -14.09 -3.80 -19.33
C LEU A 72 -13.13 -4.55 -20.24
N LEU A 73 -11.95 -4.86 -19.73
CA LEU A 73 -10.98 -5.71 -20.40
C LEU A 73 -11.30 -7.15 -20.01
N LYS A 74 -11.89 -7.87 -20.95
CA LYS A 74 -12.17 -9.31 -20.86
C LYS A 74 -10.95 -10.13 -21.28
N ASP A 75 -11.03 -11.44 -21.13
CA ASP A 75 -9.98 -12.38 -21.52
C ASP A 75 -8.63 -12.17 -20.79
N LEU A 76 -8.71 -11.61 -19.58
CA LEU A 76 -7.60 -11.51 -18.66
C LEU A 76 -7.75 -12.58 -17.57
N ALA A 77 -6.82 -13.51 -17.51
CA ALA A 77 -6.80 -14.48 -16.42
C ALA A 77 -6.48 -13.76 -15.09
N ASP A 78 -7.45 -13.73 -14.19
CA ASP A 78 -7.30 -13.29 -12.79
C ASP A 78 -6.44 -12.01 -12.60
N PRO A 79 -6.83 -10.83 -13.13
CA PRO A 79 -6.12 -9.57 -12.84
C PRO A 79 -6.28 -9.22 -11.36
N SER A 80 -5.43 -9.83 -10.52
CA SER A 80 -5.63 -9.95 -9.07
C SER A 80 -5.03 -8.81 -8.26
N PHE A 81 -4.08 -8.06 -8.82
CA PHE A 81 -3.51 -6.87 -8.20
C PHE A 81 -3.15 -5.82 -9.26
N LEU A 82 -3.39 -4.56 -8.94
CA LEU A 82 -3.19 -3.42 -9.83
C LEU A 82 -2.34 -2.36 -9.15
N ILE A 83 -1.42 -1.75 -9.91
CA ILE A 83 -0.69 -0.56 -9.47
C ILE A 83 -0.55 0.44 -10.61
N LEU A 84 -0.63 1.74 -10.28
CA LEU A 84 -0.34 2.83 -11.20
C LEU A 84 1.11 3.29 -11.04
N ASP A 85 1.70 3.78 -12.13
CA ASP A 85 2.91 4.57 -12.01
C ASP A 85 2.61 5.90 -11.27
N ARG A 86 3.64 6.55 -10.74
CA ARG A 86 3.48 7.78 -9.94
C ARG A 86 2.84 8.93 -10.71
N ALA A 87 2.95 8.94 -12.03
CA ALA A 87 2.36 9.96 -12.89
C ALA A 87 0.92 9.64 -13.32
N GLY A 88 0.40 8.45 -12.99
CA GLY A 88 -0.90 7.98 -13.43
C GLY A 88 -1.01 7.83 -14.95
N ARG A 89 0.11 7.54 -15.62
CA ARG A 89 0.13 7.35 -17.09
C ARG A 89 0.08 5.88 -17.48
N HIS A 90 0.54 5.01 -16.60
CA HIS A 90 0.59 3.58 -16.83
C HIS A 90 -0.04 2.83 -15.65
N LEU A 91 -0.60 1.67 -15.96
CA LEU A 91 -1.10 0.71 -14.99
C LEU A 91 -0.45 -0.64 -15.26
N TYR A 92 -0.18 -1.38 -14.19
CA TYR A 92 0.37 -2.72 -14.24
C TYR A 92 -0.56 -3.68 -13.50
N SER A 93 -0.76 -4.89 -14.05
CA SER A 93 -1.54 -5.93 -13.39
C SER A 93 -0.74 -7.21 -13.18
N ALA A 94 -0.86 -7.77 -11.98
CA ALA A 94 -0.50 -9.15 -11.71
C ALA A 94 -1.67 -10.07 -12.03
N HIS A 95 -1.38 -11.34 -12.27
CA HIS A 95 -2.36 -12.33 -12.67
C HIS A 95 -2.28 -13.55 -11.74
N GLY A 96 -3.36 -13.81 -11.00
CA GLY A 96 -3.47 -14.97 -10.10
C GLY A 96 -3.25 -16.28 -10.84
N ASP A 97 -2.40 -17.15 -10.29
CA ASP A 97 -1.91 -18.40 -10.88
C ASP A 97 -1.17 -18.27 -12.22
N GLY A 98 -1.06 -17.06 -12.76
CA GLY A 98 -0.28 -16.76 -13.95
C GLY A 98 1.22 -16.63 -13.66
N THR A 99 1.99 -16.52 -14.75
CA THR A 99 3.45 -16.39 -14.72
C THR A 99 3.96 -15.05 -15.24
N HIS A 100 3.06 -14.10 -15.48
CA HIS A 100 3.38 -12.82 -16.12
C HIS A 100 2.69 -11.64 -15.44
N VAL A 101 3.19 -10.46 -15.74
CA VAL A 101 2.56 -9.15 -15.47
C VAL A 101 2.25 -8.46 -16.79
N THR A 102 1.22 -7.62 -16.81
CA THR A 102 0.81 -6.85 -17.99
C THR A 102 0.96 -5.37 -17.71
N ALA A 103 1.56 -4.63 -18.66
CA ALA A 103 1.65 -3.17 -18.66
C ALA A 103 0.59 -2.57 -19.58
N TYR A 104 -0.01 -1.46 -19.15
CA TYR A 104 -1.03 -0.71 -19.89
C TYR A 104 -0.70 0.76 -19.96
N GLN A 105 -0.95 1.39 -21.11
CA GLN A 105 -1.06 2.83 -21.26
C GLN A 105 -2.44 3.29 -20.80
N ILE A 106 -2.51 4.39 -20.05
CA ILE A 106 -3.76 5.03 -19.65
C ILE A 106 -4.02 6.24 -20.54
N ASP A 107 -5.18 6.27 -21.21
CA ASP A 107 -5.66 7.47 -21.87
C ASP A 107 -6.00 8.52 -20.80
N GLN A 108 -5.34 9.67 -20.87
CA GLN A 108 -5.41 10.68 -19.80
C GLN A 108 -6.77 11.39 -19.71
N THR A 109 -7.57 11.31 -20.77
CA THR A 109 -8.89 11.94 -20.84
C THR A 109 -10.01 11.00 -20.44
N THR A 110 -9.96 9.78 -20.94
CA THR A 110 -11.03 8.77 -20.78
C THR A 110 -10.75 7.72 -19.71
N GLY A 111 -9.50 7.64 -19.20
CA GLY A 111 -9.05 6.62 -18.28
C GLY A 111 -8.90 5.22 -18.89
N ARG A 112 -9.21 5.04 -20.16
CA ARG A 112 -9.17 3.75 -20.85
C ARG A 112 -7.77 3.19 -20.93
N LEU A 113 -7.68 1.88 -20.87
CA LEU A 113 -6.45 1.10 -20.90
C LEU A 113 -6.20 0.52 -22.29
N THR A 114 -4.94 0.62 -22.74
CA THR A 114 -4.41 -0.08 -23.90
C THR A 114 -3.20 -0.90 -23.47
N VAL A 115 -3.17 -2.18 -23.81
CA VAL A 115 -2.03 -3.06 -23.47
C VAL A 115 -0.78 -2.58 -24.18
N LEU A 116 0.30 -2.39 -23.44
CA LEU A 116 1.64 -2.14 -23.97
C LEU A 116 2.35 -3.46 -24.24
N ASN A 117 2.60 -4.23 -23.18
CA ASN A 117 3.20 -5.55 -23.31
C ASN A 117 2.91 -6.44 -22.10
N ARG A 118 3.42 -7.69 -22.17
CA ARG A 118 3.42 -8.66 -21.08
C ARG A 118 4.84 -9.17 -20.89
N GLN A 119 5.25 -9.37 -19.62
CA GLN A 119 6.55 -9.96 -19.29
C GLN A 119 6.39 -11.09 -18.28
N PRO A 120 7.10 -12.22 -18.47
CA PRO A 120 7.21 -13.25 -17.45
C PRO A 120 7.84 -12.67 -16.17
N THR A 121 7.37 -13.12 -14.99
CA THR A 121 7.91 -12.71 -13.69
C THR A 121 9.05 -13.60 -13.20
N GLY A 122 9.38 -14.66 -13.93
CA GLY A 122 10.33 -15.69 -13.46
C GLY A 122 9.75 -16.59 -12.37
N GLY A 123 8.50 -16.36 -11.97
CA GLY A 123 7.79 -17.13 -10.98
C GLY A 123 6.33 -17.35 -11.35
N ARG A 124 5.50 -17.73 -10.36
CA ARG A 124 4.09 -18.00 -10.56
C ARG A 124 3.23 -17.37 -9.45
N ASN A 125 2.01 -16.99 -9.81
CA ASN A 125 1.04 -16.36 -8.94
C ASN A 125 1.58 -15.06 -8.33
N GLY A 126 1.83 -14.06 -9.19
CA GLY A 126 2.10 -12.70 -8.76
C GLY A 126 0.88 -12.16 -8.00
N VAL A 127 1.05 -11.83 -6.71
CA VAL A 127 -0.04 -11.39 -5.83
C VAL A 127 0.06 -9.93 -5.43
N HIS A 128 1.23 -9.33 -5.60
CA HIS A 128 1.46 -7.92 -5.32
C HIS A 128 2.52 -7.32 -6.23
N LEU A 129 2.34 -6.04 -6.54
CA LEU A 129 3.22 -5.21 -7.34
C LEU A 129 3.61 -3.96 -6.58
N SER A 130 4.84 -3.50 -6.73
CA SER A 130 5.25 -2.16 -6.30
C SER A 130 6.22 -1.52 -7.29
N ILE A 131 6.25 -0.17 -7.33
CA ILE A 131 7.08 0.61 -8.24
C ILE A 131 8.01 1.48 -7.42
N ASP A 132 9.29 1.50 -7.80
CA ASP A 132 10.29 2.34 -7.13
C ASP A 132 10.04 3.84 -7.32
N GLY A 133 10.72 4.67 -6.51
CA GLY A 133 10.54 6.13 -6.52
C GLY A 133 10.81 6.82 -7.85
N SER A 134 11.63 6.21 -8.72
CA SER A 134 12.00 6.75 -10.04
C SER A 134 11.07 6.31 -11.18
N ASN A 135 10.13 5.39 -10.93
CA ASN A 135 9.39 4.63 -11.93
C ASN A 135 10.30 3.79 -12.85
N GLY A 136 11.47 3.39 -12.37
CA GLY A 136 12.45 2.62 -13.13
C GLY A 136 12.29 1.11 -13.01
N PHE A 137 11.66 0.65 -11.92
CA PHE A 137 11.52 -0.79 -11.63
C PHE A 137 10.17 -1.14 -11.04
N LEU A 138 9.66 -2.29 -11.48
CA LEU A 138 8.50 -2.99 -10.92
C LEU A 138 8.99 -4.20 -10.12
N ALA A 139 8.64 -4.27 -8.83
CA ALA A 139 8.83 -5.46 -8.01
C ALA A 139 7.56 -6.31 -8.00
N VAL A 140 7.71 -7.63 -8.00
CA VAL A 140 6.60 -8.61 -8.02
C VAL A 140 6.81 -9.69 -6.97
N ALA A 141 5.88 -9.83 -6.05
CA ALA A 141 5.84 -10.96 -5.11
C ALA A 141 5.18 -12.17 -5.79
N ASN A 142 5.95 -13.21 -6.09
CA ASN A 142 5.48 -14.45 -6.70
C ASN A 142 5.14 -15.47 -5.59
N TYR A 143 3.90 -15.52 -5.20
CA TYR A 143 3.39 -16.30 -4.07
C TYR A 143 3.68 -17.81 -4.17
N ALA A 144 3.34 -18.40 -5.33
CA ALA A 144 3.40 -19.86 -5.46
C ALA A 144 4.81 -20.42 -5.64
N THR A 145 5.78 -19.58 -6.01
CA THR A 145 7.18 -19.97 -6.24
C THR A 145 8.15 -19.39 -5.20
N GLY A 146 7.64 -18.66 -4.19
CA GLY A 146 8.44 -18.14 -3.10
C GLY A 146 9.55 -17.20 -3.55
N SER A 147 9.26 -16.26 -4.46
CA SER A 147 10.29 -15.37 -5.01
C SER A 147 9.83 -13.92 -5.14
N LEU A 148 10.79 -13.02 -5.09
CA LEU A 148 10.63 -11.61 -5.42
C LEU A 148 11.34 -11.34 -6.76
N ALA A 149 10.58 -10.87 -7.76
CA ALA A 149 11.14 -10.49 -9.07
C ALA A 149 11.28 -8.98 -9.19
N LEU A 150 12.27 -8.53 -9.97
CA LEU A 150 12.50 -7.14 -10.32
C LEU A 150 12.52 -7.00 -11.84
N LEU A 151 11.65 -6.15 -12.39
CA LEU A 151 11.54 -5.88 -13.82
C LEU A 151 11.81 -4.39 -14.09
N PRO A 152 12.72 -4.03 -15.01
CA PRO A 152 12.86 -2.64 -15.43
C PRO A 152 11.60 -2.14 -16.16
N ILE A 153 11.24 -0.88 -15.89
CA ILE A 153 10.19 -0.14 -16.62
C ILE A 153 10.90 0.76 -17.64
N THR A 154 10.52 0.66 -18.90
CA THR A 154 11.07 1.47 -19.98
C THR A 154 10.41 2.85 -20.04
N PRO A 155 11.00 3.86 -20.71
CA PRO A 155 10.47 5.23 -20.74
C PRO A 155 9.05 5.36 -21.31
N ASP A 156 8.60 4.42 -22.13
CA ASP A 156 7.23 4.35 -22.66
C ASP A 156 6.25 3.60 -21.75
N GLY A 157 6.70 3.16 -20.56
CA GLY A 157 5.90 2.43 -19.58
C GLY A 157 5.80 0.93 -19.80
N SER A 158 6.40 0.39 -20.88
CA SER A 158 6.46 -1.06 -21.06
C SER A 158 7.46 -1.70 -20.09
N LEU A 159 7.35 -3.03 -19.91
CA LEU A 159 8.23 -3.80 -19.05
C LEU A 159 9.33 -4.46 -19.86
N ALA A 160 10.56 -4.37 -19.39
CA ALA A 160 11.67 -5.19 -19.87
C ALA A 160 11.66 -6.57 -19.16
N PRO A 161 12.42 -7.56 -19.67
CA PRO A 161 12.58 -8.84 -19.00
C PRO A 161 13.10 -8.70 -17.57
N VAL A 162 12.80 -9.70 -16.72
CA VAL A 162 13.28 -9.78 -15.33
C VAL A 162 14.78 -9.52 -15.27
N SER A 163 15.19 -8.51 -14.51
CA SER A 163 16.60 -8.17 -14.28
C SER A 163 17.20 -8.93 -13.10
N ASP A 164 16.34 -9.30 -12.13
CA ASP A 164 16.73 -10.11 -10.98
C ASP A 164 15.56 -10.89 -10.37
N LEU A 165 15.90 -12.02 -9.73
CA LEU A 165 14.93 -12.89 -9.07
C LEU A 165 15.54 -13.40 -7.76
N ALA A 166 15.03 -12.95 -6.63
CA ALA A 166 15.43 -13.42 -5.32
C ALA A 166 14.49 -14.53 -4.83
N THR A 167 15.02 -15.72 -4.58
CA THR A 167 14.28 -16.81 -3.93
C THR A 167 14.31 -16.62 -2.43
N LEU A 168 13.12 -16.62 -1.78
CA LEU A 168 12.99 -16.49 -0.34
C LEU A 168 13.07 -17.86 0.31
N THR A 169 13.98 -18.02 1.26
CA THR A 169 14.27 -19.33 1.89
C THR A 169 14.16 -19.24 3.40
N GLY A 170 13.78 -20.36 4.01
CA GLY A 170 13.64 -20.48 5.46
C GLY A 170 12.90 -21.76 5.85
N THR A 171 12.69 -21.94 7.14
CA THR A 171 11.86 -23.04 7.65
C THR A 171 10.39 -22.67 7.50
N PRO A 172 9.57 -23.52 6.87
CA PRO A 172 8.13 -23.33 6.80
C PRO A 172 7.48 -23.20 8.17
N GLY A 173 6.40 -22.41 8.24
CA GLY A 173 5.60 -22.28 9.45
C GLY A 173 4.81 -23.55 9.79
N PRO A 174 4.10 -23.58 10.93
CA PRO A 174 3.48 -24.81 11.45
C PRO A 174 2.18 -25.21 10.76
N HIS A 175 1.57 -24.35 9.94
CA HIS A 175 0.29 -24.66 9.32
C HIS A 175 0.46 -25.58 8.11
N ARG A 176 -0.09 -26.79 8.20
CA ARG A 176 0.16 -27.91 7.27
C ARG A 176 -0.13 -27.64 5.80
N THR A 177 -1.11 -26.81 5.49
CA THR A 177 -1.60 -26.58 4.11
C THR A 177 -1.43 -25.15 3.61
N GLN A 178 -1.10 -24.21 4.49
CA GLN A 178 -0.94 -22.81 4.12
C GLN A 178 0.49 -22.28 4.31
N GLN A 179 1.37 -23.11 4.89
CA GLN A 179 2.77 -22.79 5.15
C GLN A 179 3.70 -23.94 4.73
N GLU A 180 3.41 -24.60 3.61
CA GLU A 180 4.22 -25.69 3.10
C GLU A 180 5.57 -25.22 2.51
N SER A 181 5.65 -23.97 2.09
CA SER A 181 6.82 -23.34 1.50
C SER A 181 6.76 -21.83 1.65
N SER A 182 7.75 -21.09 1.13
CA SER A 182 7.71 -19.62 1.03
C SER A 182 6.52 -19.14 0.20
N HIS A 183 5.82 -18.15 0.73
CA HIS A 183 4.64 -17.52 0.14
C HIS A 183 4.66 -16.00 0.35
N PRO A 184 5.57 -15.25 -0.33
CA PRO A 184 5.58 -13.79 -0.24
C PRO A 184 4.25 -13.24 -0.74
N HIS A 185 3.61 -12.36 0.05
CA HIS A 185 2.27 -11.89 -0.29
C HIS A 185 2.19 -10.38 -0.54
N HIS A 186 3.21 -9.64 -0.17
CA HIS A 186 3.31 -8.18 -0.36
C HIS A 186 4.76 -7.79 -0.64
N CYS A 187 5.01 -6.67 -1.32
CA CYS A 187 6.37 -6.18 -1.57
C CYS A 187 6.39 -4.64 -1.74
N PRO A 188 5.79 -3.84 -0.84
CA PRO A 188 5.82 -2.39 -0.98
C PRO A 188 7.22 -1.84 -0.75
N PHE A 189 7.50 -0.69 -1.38
CA PHE A 189 8.62 0.15 -0.96
C PHE A 189 8.27 0.89 0.32
N ASP A 190 9.27 1.07 1.19
CA ASP A 190 9.17 1.93 2.36
C ASP A 190 8.95 3.40 1.95
N PRO A 191 8.51 4.30 2.84
CA PRO A 191 8.27 5.71 2.49
C PRO A 191 9.47 6.46 1.92
N SER A 192 10.70 6.02 2.19
CA SER A 192 11.91 6.59 1.60
C SER A 192 12.18 6.09 0.18
N GLY A 193 11.51 4.99 -0.24
CA GLY A 193 11.72 4.31 -1.52
C GLY A 193 13.04 3.53 -1.61
N ARG A 194 13.72 3.31 -0.48
CA ARG A 194 15.02 2.61 -0.45
C ARG A 194 14.92 1.13 -0.23
N PHE A 195 13.88 0.68 0.47
CA PHE A 195 13.71 -0.71 0.88
C PHE A 195 12.38 -1.28 0.38
N ILE A 196 12.42 -2.53 -0.07
CA ILE A 196 11.23 -3.35 -0.33
C ILE A 196 11.05 -4.26 0.89
N VAL A 197 9.87 -4.18 1.52
CA VAL A 197 9.53 -5.04 2.67
C VAL A 197 8.57 -6.12 2.21
N VAL A 198 8.94 -7.38 2.46
CA VAL A 198 8.27 -8.55 1.89
C VAL A 198 7.80 -9.50 3.00
N PRO A 199 6.55 -9.35 3.47
CA PRO A 199 5.94 -10.35 4.34
C PRO A 199 5.79 -11.68 3.59
N ASP A 200 6.30 -12.75 4.22
CA ASP A 200 6.20 -14.11 3.71
C ASP A 200 5.32 -14.95 4.64
N LYS A 201 4.12 -15.24 4.16
CA LYS A 201 3.10 -15.99 4.87
C LYS A 201 3.56 -17.42 5.18
N GLY A 202 4.33 -18.03 4.28
CA GLY A 202 4.73 -19.44 4.39
C GLY A 202 5.85 -19.67 5.39
N LEU A 203 6.73 -18.68 5.57
CA LEU A 203 7.92 -18.82 6.43
C LEU A 203 7.79 -18.12 7.78
N ASP A 204 6.67 -17.48 8.08
CA ASP A 204 6.52 -16.59 9.24
C ASP A 204 7.66 -15.58 9.36
N LYS A 205 8.01 -14.93 8.24
CA LYS A 205 9.09 -13.94 8.15
C LYS A 205 8.64 -12.67 7.43
N VAL A 206 9.36 -11.59 7.70
CA VAL A 206 9.29 -10.36 6.89
C VAL A 206 10.70 -10.08 6.37
N PHE A 207 10.92 -10.27 5.07
CA PHE A 207 12.19 -10.01 4.40
C PHE A 207 12.30 -8.54 4.02
N VAL A 208 13.54 -8.06 3.89
CA VAL A 208 13.83 -6.70 3.46
C VAL A 208 14.95 -6.69 2.42
N PHE A 209 14.71 -5.98 1.31
CA PHE A 209 15.65 -5.81 0.22
C PHE A 209 15.86 -4.33 -0.09
N ARG A 210 17.01 -4.02 -0.67
CA ARG A 210 17.27 -2.77 -1.40
C ARG A 210 17.34 -3.05 -2.90
N VAL A 211 17.08 -2.04 -3.71
CA VAL A 211 17.32 -2.13 -5.15
C VAL A 211 18.62 -1.42 -5.48
N ASP A 212 19.58 -2.15 -6.04
CA ASP A 212 20.73 -1.57 -6.75
C ASP A 212 20.24 -1.16 -8.15
N THR A 213 19.79 0.07 -8.28
CA THR A 213 19.21 0.58 -9.53
C THR A 213 20.21 0.65 -10.67
N ALA A 214 21.49 0.78 -10.38
CA ALA A 214 22.55 0.83 -11.40
C ALA A 214 22.77 -0.54 -12.07
N ARG A 215 22.54 -1.62 -11.31
CA ARG A 215 22.72 -3.00 -11.80
C ARG A 215 21.39 -3.72 -12.04
N GLY A 216 20.27 -3.15 -11.59
CA GLY A 216 18.95 -3.79 -11.61
C GLY A 216 18.91 -5.04 -10.72
N LYS A 217 19.46 -4.97 -9.50
CA LYS A 217 19.60 -6.11 -8.59
C LYS A 217 18.92 -5.89 -7.25
N LEU A 218 18.34 -6.96 -6.72
CA LEU A 218 17.82 -7.06 -5.37
C LEU A 218 18.97 -7.40 -4.41
N VAL A 219 19.19 -6.56 -3.41
CA VAL A 219 20.24 -6.75 -2.40
C VAL A 219 19.56 -6.91 -1.04
N PRO A 220 19.73 -8.05 -0.34
CA PRO A 220 19.20 -8.20 1.01
C PRO A 220 19.67 -7.06 1.92
N ALA A 221 18.81 -6.58 2.81
CA ALA A 221 19.18 -5.64 3.86
C ALA A 221 20.06 -6.32 4.94
N ASP A 222 20.50 -5.57 5.90
CA ASP A 222 21.23 -6.08 7.07
C ASP A 222 20.61 -5.52 8.35
N PRO A 223 19.84 -6.37 9.07
CA PRO A 223 19.51 -7.79 8.83
C PRO A 223 18.58 -8.00 7.63
N PRO A 224 18.61 -9.19 6.96
CA PRO A 224 17.84 -9.47 5.75
C PRO A 224 16.37 -9.80 6.01
N ASP A 225 16.03 -10.22 7.20
CA ASP A 225 14.67 -10.57 7.62
C ASP A 225 14.47 -10.41 9.14
N VAL A 226 13.20 -10.44 9.55
CA VAL A 226 12.77 -10.59 10.93
C VAL A 226 11.73 -11.71 11.02
N GLY A 227 11.83 -12.58 12.05
CA GLY A 227 10.83 -13.60 12.35
C GLY A 227 9.54 -13.00 12.90
N ALA A 228 8.40 -13.52 12.46
CA ALA A 228 7.10 -13.32 13.08
C ALA A 228 6.81 -14.46 14.10
N ARG A 229 5.69 -14.36 14.81
CA ARG A 229 5.21 -15.44 15.66
C ARG A 229 4.87 -16.67 14.81
N ALA A 230 5.25 -17.86 15.25
CA ALA A 230 4.95 -19.11 14.55
C ALA A 230 3.44 -19.27 14.30
N GLY A 231 3.05 -19.50 13.05
CA GLY A 231 1.67 -19.62 12.60
C GLY A 231 0.95 -18.29 12.39
N ALA A 232 1.64 -17.15 12.50
CA ALA A 232 1.04 -15.83 12.27
C ALA A 232 0.71 -15.62 10.79
N ALA A 233 1.58 -16.02 9.89
CA ALA A 233 1.46 -15.84 8.45
C ALA A 233 1.38 -14.37 8.02
N PRO A 234 2.48 -13.61 8.13
CA PRO A 234 2.51 -12.19 7.73
C PRO A 234 2.14 -12.04 6.25
N ARG A 235 1.16 -11.15 5.99
CA ARG A 235 0.53 -11.05 4.67
C ARG A 235 0.82 -9.73 3.97
N HIS A 236 0.33 -8.63 4.51
CA HIS A 236 0.52 -7.28 3.97
C HIS A 236 1.16 -6.37 5.03
N VAL A 237 1.85 -5.33 4.58
CA VAL A 237 2.51 -4.34 5.44
C VAL A 237 2.20 -2.94 4.92
N ASP A 238 1.93 -2.01 5.82
CA ASP A 238 1.88 -0.60 5.48
C ASP A 238 2.68 0.22 6.50
N PHE A 239 3.12 1.39 6.09
CA PHE A 239 4.01 2.24 6.85
C PHE A 239 3.30 3.48 7.36
N HIS A 240 3.71 3.93 8.55
CA HIS A 240 3.32 5.25 8.99
C HIS A 240 3.97 6.31 8.07
N PRO A 241 3.19 7.29 7.55
CA PRO A 241 3.68 8.21 6.50
C PRO A 241 4.81 9.15 6.96
N ARG A 242 5.03 9.31 8.27
CA ARG A 242 6.01 10.26 8.83
C ARG A 242 6.86 9.71 9.96
N LEU A 243 6.42 8.66 10.65
CA LEU A 243 7.10 8.09 11.81
C LEU A 243 7.70 6.72 11.44
N PRO A 244 8.75 6.28 12.13
CA PRO A 244 9.46 5.05 11.78
C PRO A 244 8.73 3.80 12.29
N TYR A 245 7.49 3.61 11.85
CA TYR A 245 6.69 2.45 12.20
C TYR A 245 6.12 1.77 10.96
N ALA A 246 6.07 0.44 11.01
CA ALA A 246 5.41 -0.41 10.02
C ALA A 246 4.41 -1.33 10.71
N TYR A 247 3.31 -1.64 10.04
CA TYR A 247 2.21 -2.47 10.54
C TYR A 247 2.00 -3.63 9.59
N VAL A 248 2.19 -4.84 10.10
CA VAL A 248 2.02 -6.08 9.31
C VAL A 248 0.78 -6.79 9.76
N ILE A 249 -0.19 -6.97 8.84
CA ILE A 249 -1.34 -7.84 9.09
C ILE A 249 -0.94 -9.29 8.88
N ASN A 250 -1.28 -10.13 9.84
CA ASN A 250 -1.05 -11.55 9.81
C ASN A 250 -2.33 -12.29 9.40
N GLU A 251 -2.23 -13.18 8.42
CA GLU A 251 -3.42 -13.77 7.80
C GLU A 251 -4.05 -14.84 8.67
N ILE A 252 -3.25 -15.82 9.18
CA ILE A 252 -3.79 -17.02 9.82
C ILE A 252 -4.25 -16.73 11.26
N ASP A 253 -3.45 -16.00 12.03
CA ASP A 253 -3.78 -15.71 13.42
C ASP A 253 -4.61 -14.43 13.62
N SER A 254 -4.94 -13.72 12.52
CA SER A 254 -5.80 -12.55 12.51
C SER A 254 -5.33 -11.45 13.47
N THR A 255 -4.05 -11.09 13.38
CA THR A 255 -3.43 -10.06 14.21
C THR A 255 -2.72 -9.02 13.36
N ILE A 256 -2.38 -7.88 13.99
CA ILE A 256 -1.43 -6.90 13.44
C ILE A 256 -0.20 -6.88 14.34
N THR A 257 0.99 -7.02 13.75
CA THR A 257 2.25 -6.77 14.43
C THR A 257 2.74 -5.36 14.09
N THR A 258 2.94 -4.53 15.10
CA THR A 258 3.60 -3.23 14.97
C THR A 258 5.11 -3.42 15.04
N TYR A 259 5.83 -2.84 14.10
CA TYR A 259 7.29 -2.81 14.07
C TYR A 259 7.82 -1.38 14.16
N ARG A 260 8.93 -1.22 14.87
CA ARG A 260 9.82 -0.08 14.64
C ARG A 260 10.64 -0.37 13.39
N PHE A 261 10.57 0.50 12.41
CA PHE A 261 11.34 0.43 11.17
C PHE A 261 12.58 1.31 11.25
N ASP A 262 13.74 0.78 10.89
CA ASP A 262 14.99 1.53 10.75
C ASP A 262 15.11 2.04 9.30
N PRO A 263 14.88 3.32 9.03
CA PRO A 263 14.91 3.83 7.66
C PRO A 263 16.30 3.86 7.05
N ASP A 264 17.39 3.69 7.82
CA ASP A 264 18.76 3.70 7.32
C ASP A 264 19.25 2.30 6.95
N LYS A 265 18.83 1.28 7.70
CA LYS A 265 19.28 -0.11 7.52
C LYS A 265 18.20 -1.04 6.96
N GLY A 266 16.91 -0.63 6.99
CA GLY A 266 15.78 -1.47 6.62
C GLY A 266 15.37 -2.46 7.72
N GLY A 267 15.99 -2.39 8.91
CA GLY A 267 15.72 -3.31 10.01
C GLY A 267 14.30 -3.12 10.59
N LEU A 268 13.69 -4.23 11.00
CA LEU A 268 12.37 -4.26 11.65
C LEU A 268 12.50 -4.84 13.05
N LYS A 269 11.97 -4.13 14.06
CA LYS A 269 11.94 -4.59 15.46
C LYS A 269 10.49 -4.67 15.93
N PRO A 270 9.96 -5.86 16.29
CA PRO A 270 8.58 -5.98 16.76
C PRO A 270 8.38 -5.26 18.09
N LEU A 271 7.23 -4.58 18.22
CA LEU A 271 6.86 -3.78 19.39
C LEU A 271 5.58 -4.29 20.07
N GLN A 272 4.55 -4.60 19.26
CA GLN A 272 3.22 -4.95 19.75
C GLN A 272 2.54 -5.93 18.80
N ILE A 273 1.67 -6.78 19.34
CA ILE A 273 0.73 -7.60 18.56
C ILE A 273 -0.67 -7.35 19.11
N VAL A 274 -1.63 -7.05 18.21
CA VAL A 274 -3.04 -6.83 18.55
C VAL A 274 -3.95 -7.67 17.65
N PRO A 275 -5.08 -8.23 18.17
CA PRO A 275 -6.05 -8.94 17.35
C PRO A 275 -6.81 -8.00 16.42
N THR A 276 -7.18 -8.48 15.21
CA THR A 276 -7.99 -7.72 14.25
C THR A 276 -9.49 -7.95 14.43
N THR A 277 -9.91 -8.92 15.24
CA THR A 277 -11.31 -9.20 15.56
C THR A 277 -11.63 -8.79 16.99
N PRO A 278 -12.90 -8.46 17.31
CA PRO A 278 -13.31 -8.21 18.68
C PRO A 278 -13.20 -9.50 19.51
N SER A 279 -12.93 -9.37 20.80
CA SER A 279 -12.78 -10.52 21.72
C SER A 279 -14.04 -11.40 21.86
N SER A 280 -15.19 -10.87 21.49
CA SER A 280 -16.47 -11.59 21.47
C SER A 280 -16.66 -12.47 20.22
N TYR A 281 -15.83 -12.29 19.19
CA TYR A 281 -15.94 -13.07 17.97
C TYR A 281 -15.24 -14.42 18.12
N THR A 282 -15.97 -15.50 17.85
CA THR A 282 -15.49 -16.88 17.98
C THR A 282 -15.48 -17.68 16.67
N GLY A 283 -15.85 -17.04 15.55
CA GLY A 283 -15.84 -17.64 14.22
C GLY A 283 -14.44 -17.74 13.60
N ASN A 284 -14.36 -18.46 12.48
CA ASN A 284 -13.14 -18.48 11.68
C ASN A 284 -12.92 -17.10 11.04
N ASN A 285 -11.69 -16.64 11.07
CA ASN A 285 -11.29 -15.37 10.45
C ASN A 285 -9.91 -15.47 9.81
N SER A 286 -9.65 -14.66 8.82
CA SER A 286 -8.31 -14.44 8.29
C SER A 286 -8.11 -12.96 7.94
N GLY A 287 -6.99 -12.38 8.39
CA GLY A 287 -6.59 -11.03 8.04
C GLY A 287 -6.31 -10.91 6.54
N ALA A 288 -6.60 -9.74 5.93
CA ALA A 288 -6.34 -9.58 4.49
C ALA A 288 -5.56 -8.29 4.17
N GLU A 289 -6.22 -7.16 4.05
CA GLU A 289 -5.61 -5.89 3.69
C GLU A 289 -5.34 -5.03 4.93
N ILE A 290 -4.31 -4.19 4.84
CA ILE A 290 -3.98 -3.20 5.87
C ILE A 290 -3.58 -1.88 5.22
N VAL A 291 -4.12 -0.76 5.71
CA VAL A 291 -3.80 0.58 5.22
C VAL A 291 -3.67 1.54 6.40
N VAL A 292 -2.59 2.30 6.42
CA VAL A 292 -2.42 3.44 7.31
C VAL A 292 -3.06 4.67 6.67
N ALA A 293 -3.96 5.33 7.38
CA ALA A 293 -4.55 6.57 6.88
C ALA A 293 -3.47 7.60 6.51
N PRO A 294 -3.64 8.43 5.46
CA PRO A 294 -2.68 9.47 5.09
C PRO A 294 -2.37 10.46 6.22
N SER A 295 -3.31 10.62 7.15
CA SER A 295 -3.12 11.42 8.37
C SER A 295 -2.07 10.84 9.32
N GLY A 296 -1.75 9.54 9.22
CA GLY A 296 -0.92 8.80 10.17
C GLY A 296 -1.60 8.57 11.53
N ARG A 297 -2.90 8.80 11.66
CA ARG A 297 -3.61 8.69 12.94
C ARG A 297 -4.31 7.36 13.14
N PHE A 298 -4.61 6.65 12.05
CA PHE A 298 -5.41 5.42 12.09
C PHE A 298 -4.82 4.34 11.19
N VAL A 299 -5.02 3.08 11.58
CA VAL A 299 -4.83 1.88 10.77
C VAL A 299 -6.17 1.23 10.53
N TYR A 300 -6.42 0.82 9.30
CA TYR A 300 -7.55 0.01 8.89
C TYR A 300 -7.06 -1.38 8.50
N ALA A 301 -7.82 -2.42 8.86
CA ALA A 301 -7.48 -3.81 8.55
C ALA A 301 -8.74 -4.62 8.21
N SER A 302 -8.74 -5.37 7.11
CA SER A 302 -9.89 -6.17 6.73
C SER A 302 -9.85 -7.59 7.27
N ASN A 303 -11.02 -8.11 7.65
CA ASN A 303 -11.26 -9.41 8.23
C ASN A 303 -12.19 -10.25 7.34
N ARG A 304 -11.68 -11.34 6.78
CA ARG A 304 -12.45 -12.31 6.00
C ARG A 304 -12.99 -13.39 6.93
N GLY A 305 -14.28 -13.39 7.17
CA GLY A 305 -14.99 -14.23 8.14
C GLY A 305 -15.79 -13.41 9.14
N HIS A 306 -15.19 -12.46 9.84
CA HIS A 306 -15.90 -11.41 10.58
C HIS A 306 -16.51 -10.36 9.63
N ASP A 307 -16.02 -10.30 8.40
CA ASP A 307 -16.50 -9.46 7.29
C ASP A 307 -16.59 -7.98 7.67
N SER A 308 -15.49 -7.48 8.25
CA SER A 308 -15.37 -6.12 8.76
C SER A 308 -14.07 -5.45 8.40
N ILE A 309 -14.04 -4.12 8.57
CA ILE A 309 -12.82 -3.33 8.71
C ILE A 309 -12.61 -3.05 10.19
N ALA A 310 -11.52 -3.56 10.75
CA ALA A 310 -11.03 -3.16 12.07
C ALA A 310 -10.34 -1.80 11.98
N ILE A 311 -10.59 -0.94 12.95
CA ILE A 311 -10.10 0.44 13.02
C ILE A 311 -9.27 0.59 14.28
N PHE A 312 -8.05 1.08 14.13
CA PHE A 312 -7.13 1.33 15.25
C PHE A 312 -6.63 2.76 15.23
N ALA A 313 -6.55 3.38 16.41
CA ALA A 313 -5.82 4.63 16.60
C ALA A 313 -4.33 4.32 16.82
N ILE A 314 -3.47 5.17 16.22
CA ILE A 314 -2.01 5.08 16.36
C ILE A 314 -1.55 6.06 17.45
N ASP A 315 -0.88 5.55 18.47
CA ASP A 315 -0.12 6.39 19.40
C ASP A 315 1.11 6.99 18.69
N GLN A 316 1.13 8.31 18.58
CA GLN A 316 2.13 9.02 17.79
C GLN A 316 3.53 9.00 18.42
N SER A 317 3.66 8.61 19.68
CA SER A 317 4.94 8.52 20.39
C SER A 317 5.55 7.12 20.34
N THR A 318 4.72 6.08 20.37
CA THR A 318 5.14 4.67 20.47
C THR A 318 4.87 3.86 19.22
N GLY A 319 4.00 4.35 18.31
CA GLY A 319 3.49 3.58 17.17
C GLY A 319 2.45 2.52 17.56
N GLY A 320 2.13 2.41 18.85
CA GLY A 320 1.20 1.40 19.36
C GLY A 320 -0.22 1.58 18.84
N LEU A 321 -0.94 0.48 18.68
CA LEU A 321 -2.31 0.43 18.19
C LEU A 321 -3.30 0.22 19.34
N THR A 322 -4.38 1.03 19.34
CA THR A 322 -5.53 0.88 20.23
C THR A 322 -6.80 0.71 19.40
N PRO A 323 -7.61 -0.32 19.63
CA PRO A 323 -8.86 -0.53 18.88
C PRO A 323 -9.82 0.65 19.06
N VAL A 324 -10.37 1.14 17.94
CA VAL A 324 -11.46 2.13 17.91
C VAL A 324 -12.80 1.42 17.70
N GLY A 325 -12.82 0.41 16.81
CA GLY A 325 -14.04 -0.34 16.51
C GLY A 325 -13.91 -1.21 15.27
N TRP A 326 -15.02 -1.78 14.87
CA TRP A 326 -15.15 -2.66 13.71
C TRP A 326 -16.40 -2.24 12.92
N GLU A 327 -16.23 -1.91 11.64
CA GLU A 327 -17.34 -1.60 10.75
C GLU A 327 -17.59 -2.77 9.80
N SER A 328 -18.84 -3.24 9.71
CA SER A 328 -19.22 -4.28 8.75
C SER A 328 -19.03 -3.79 7.32
N THR A 329 -18.42 -4.60 6.45
CA THR A 329 -18.23 -4.27 5.02
C THR A 329 -19.52 -4.37 4.20
N ARG A 330 -20.65 -4.72 4.82
CA ARG A 330 -21.95 -4.91 4.14
C ARG A 330 -21.89 -5.95 3.03
N GLY A 331 -20.94 -6.86 3.11
CA GLY A 331 -20.71 -7.97 2.20
C GLY A 331 -19.88 -9.04 2.86
N ARG A 332 -19.38 -10.00 2.08
CA ARG A 332 -18.57 -11.11 2.58
C ARG A 332 -17.20 -11.15 1.93
N THR A 333 -16.23 -11.63 2.69
CA THR A 333 -14.85 -11.82 2.24
C THR A 333 -14.24 -10.52 1.70
N PRO A 334 -14.07 -9.46 2.54
CA PRO A 334 -13.42 -8.22 2.13
C PRO A 334 -11.92 -8.46 1.94
N ARG A 335 -11.57 -9.06 0.78
CA ARG A 335 -10.19 -9.43 0.45
C ARG A 335 -9.27 -8.23 0.30
N PHE A 336 -9.82 -7.13 -0.18
CA PHE A 336 -9.12 -5.89 -0.42
C PHE A 336 -10.00 -4.70 -0.03
N PHE A 337 -9.37 -3.63 0.38
CA PHE A 337 -9.99 -2.30 0.43
C PHE A 337 -8.94 -1.24 0.10
N ALA A 338 -9.38 -0.08 -0.33
CA ALA A 338 -8.52 1.07 -0.54
C ALA A 338 -9.15 2.33 0.04
N LEU A 339 -8.30 3.22 0.57
CA LEU A 339 -8.67 4.62 0.77
C LEU A 339 -8.54 5.35 -0.57
N ASP A 340 -9.45 6.27 -0.84
CA ASP A 340 -9.26 7.19 -1.95
C ASP A 340 -8.06 8.12 -1.68
N PRO A 341 -7.45 8.74 -2.70
CA PRO A 341 -6.28 9.62 -2.52
C PRO A 341 -6.50 10.78 -1.55
N SER A 342 -7.76 11.19 -1.33
CA SER A 342 -8.11 12.23 -0.35
C SER A 342 -8.14 11.71 1.09
N GLY A 343 -8.21 10.39 1.28
CA GLY A 343 -8.40 9.74 2.57
C GLY A 343 -9.79 9.96 3.17
N THR A 344 -10.76 10.41 2.38
CA THR A 344 -12.12 10.71 2.85
C THR A 344 -13.10 9.56 2.65
N HIS A 345 -12.77 8.62 1.75
CA HIS A 345 -13.60 7.43 1.49
C HIS A 345 -12.77 6.16 1.50
N LEU A 346 -13.38 5.10 2.02
CA LEU A 346 -12.87 3.74 1.98
C LEU A 346 -13.79 2.89 1.09
N TYR A 347 -13.19 2.13 0.18
CA TYR A 347 -13.87 1.25 -0.77
C TYR A 347 -13.53 -0.20 -0.42
N ALA A 348 -14.51 -0.96 0.08
CA ALA A 348 -14.34 -2.35 0.50
C ALA A 348 -14.75 -3.30 -0.64
N ALA A 349 -13.79 -4.06 -1.16
CA ALA A 349 -13.98 -5.07 -2.20
C ALA A 349 -14.37 -6.40 -1.54
N ASN A 350 -15.67 -6.69 -1.54
CA ASN A 350 -16.26 -7.89 -0.96
C ASN A 350 -16.29 -9.01 -2.01
N GLN A 351 -15.22 -9.81 -2.05
CA GLN A 351 -15.05 -10.90 -3.02
C GLN A 351 -16.21 -11.91 -3.01
N GLY A 352 -16.74 -12.23 -1.83
CA GLY A 352 -17.77 -13.26 -1.66
C GLY A 352 -19.20 -12.79 -1.90
N THR A 353 -19.42 -11.50 -2.23
CA THR A 353 -20.75 -10.92 -2.51
C THR A 353 -20.78 -10.01 -3.74
N ASP A 354 -19.69 -9.98 -4.53
CA ASP A 354 -19.62 -9.27 -5.82
C ASP A 354 -19.93 -7.78 -5.70
N THR A 355 -19.36 -7.14 -4.67
CA THR A 355 -19.62 -5.73 -4.42
C THR A 355 -18.36 -4.96 -4.02
N VAL A 356 -18.31 -3.71 -4.44
CA VAL A 356 -17.46 -2.68 -3.80
C VAL A 356 -18.41 -1.74 -3.05
N VAL A 357 -18.30 -1.70 -1.72
CA VAL A 357 -19.11 -0.86 -0.84
C VAL A 357 -18.30 0.35 -0.39
N ILE A 358 -18.92 1.53 -0.41
CA ILE A 358 -18.25 2.80 -0.15
C ILE A 358 -18.61 3.32 1.25
N PHE A 359 -17.59 3.71 1.99
CA PHE A 359 -17.70 4.28 3.33
C PHE A 359 -17.08 5.67 3.36
N ARG A 360 -17.71 6.59 4.09
CA ARG A 360 -17.09 7.86 4.47
C ARG A 360 -16.22 7.66 5.71
N VAL A 361 -15.03 8.24 5.68
CA VAL A 361 -14.09 8.26 6.81
C VAL A 361 -14.31 9.52 7.64
N ASP A 362 -14.54 9.37 8.92
CA ASP A 362 -14.49 10.51 9.86
C ASP A 362 -13.00 10.81 10.17
N PRO A 363 -12.49 11.98 9.79
CA PRO A 363 -11.06 12.28 9.98
C PRO A 363 -10.71 12.51 11.47
N ALA A 364 -11.67 12.77 12.36
CA ALA A 364 -11.42 13.01 13.78
C ALA A 364 -11.31 11.71 14.57
N SER A 365 -12.23 10.76 14.34
CA SER A 365 -12.34 9.50 15.07
C SER A 365 -11.79 8.30 14.30
N GLY A 366 -11.58 8.41 12.97
CA GLY A 366 -11.22 7.30 12.10
C GLY A 366 -12.39 6.36 11.79
N THR A 367 -13.57 6.57 12.34
CA THR A 367 -14.73 5.69 12.15
C THR A 367 -15.24 5.73 10.70
N LEU A 368 -15.87 4.65 10.28
CA LEU A 368 -16.45 4.49 8.96
C LEU A 368 -17.97 4.55 9.03
N ALA A 369 -18.58 5.28 8.09
CA ALA A 369 -20.03 5.32 7.91
C ALA A 369 -20.37 4.96 6.46
N SER A 370 -21.25 3.96 6.26
CA SER A 370 -21.68 3.59 4.92
C SER A 370 -22.34 4.78 4.21
N THR A 371 -21.97 5.04 2.96
CA THR A 371 -22.62 6.05 2.12
C THR A 371 -23.96 5.57 1.57
N GLY A 372 -24.22 4.26 1.63
CA GLY A 372 -25.32 3.60 0.92
C GLY A 372 -24.99 3.21 -0.53
N GLU A 373 -23.86 3.66 -1.04
CA GLU A 373 -23.42 3.35 -2.42
C GLU A 373 -22.73 2.00 -2.50
N THR A 374 -23.08 1.26 -3.55
CA THR A 374 -22.52 -0.05 -3.84
C THR A 374 -22.33 -0.22 -5.34
N ILE A 375 -21.12 -0.62 -5.75
CA ILE A 375 -20.81 -0.94 -7.14
C ILE A 375 -20.81 -2.46 -7.29
N LYS A 376 -21.53 -2.98 -8.28
CA LYS A 376 -21.52 -4.39 -8.61
C LYS A 376 -20.27 -4.72 -9.42
N VAL A 377 -19.44 -5.59 -8.89
CA VAL A 377 -18.23 -6.11 -9.53
C VAL A 377 -18.09 -7.56 -9.10
N ALA A 378 -18.14 -8.48 -10.05
CA ALA A 378 -18.01 -9.91 -9.74
C ALA A 378 -16.59 -10.22 -9.23
N THR A 379 -16.50 -10.89 -8.09
CA THR A 379 -15.28 -11.36 -7.44
C THR A 379 -14.12 -10.33 -7.37
N PRO A 380 -14.35 -9.09 -6.84
CA PRO A 380 -13.35 -8.02 -6.85
C PRO A 380 -12.19 -8.37 -5.91
N THR A 381 -10.94 -8.10 -6.34
CA THR A 381 -9.73 -8.45 -5.59
C THR A 381 -8.78 -7.29 -5.34
N THR A 382 -8.92 -6.20 -6.10
CA THR A 382 -8.04 -5.03 -6.01
C THR A 382 -8.71 -3.79 -6.57
N ILE A 383 -8.36 -2.62 -6.04
CA ILE A 383 -8.85 -1.31 -6.49
C ILE A 383 -7.65 -0.37 -6.57
N ALA A 384 -7.54 0.37 -7.68
CA ALA A 384 -6.57 1.43 -7.84
C ALA A 384 -7.26 2.72 -8.30
N PHE A 385 -6.84 3.88 -7.78
CA PHE A 385 -7.43 5.19 -8.09
C PHE A 385 -6.48 6.08 -8.87
N ARG A 386 -7.08 6.89 -9.76
CA ARG A 386 -6.37 7.93 -10.50
C ARG A 386 -7.19 9.23 -10.55
#